data_e67f68f3029b22e5a7d70fbf8b556ac4
#
_entry.id   e67f68f3029b22e5a7d70fbf8b556ac4
#
_cell.length_a   1.000
_cell.length_b   1.000
_cell.length_c   1.000
_cell.angle_alpha   90.00
_cell.angle_beta   90.00
_cell.angle_gamma   90.00
#
_symmetry.space_group_name_H-M   'P 1'
#
loop_
_entity.id
_entity.type
_entity.pdbx_description
1 polymer ?
#
loop_
_entity_poly.entity_id
_entity_poly.type
_entity_poly.pdbx_seq_one_letter_code
_entity_poly.pdbx_strand_id
1 'polypeptide(L)'
;GKAYQTSGGLHGVGASVVNALSSSMVVQVARNKELYEQRFSRGIALGNLEKIGNASNRRGTYVTFLPDKEIFGNHKFKPSRLFKSIRSKAYLFSGVEIRWKSEIRDGETPTDATFHFPGGLSDFLNETLNGVSTYANHPFAGSVDFNEKFQIPGKVEWAINWTPSRDGFVKSYCNTVPTPEGGTHESGFWAAILKSIKTF
;
A
#
# COMPACT_ATOMS: atom_id res chain seq x y z
N GLY A 1 -7.04 13.85 13.01
CA GLY A 1 -7.32 14.83 12.03
C GLY A 1 -8.19 14.35 10.90
N LYS A 2 -9.05 15.22 10.41
CA LYS A 2 -10.00 14.96 9.30
C LYS A 2 -9.35 14.86 7.90
N ALA A 3 -8.02 14.74 7.80
CA ALA A 3 -7.32 14.82 6.51
C ALA A 3 -7.09 13.47 5.81
N TYR A 4 -7.27 12.35 6.50
CA TYR A 4 -7.03 11.02 5.95
C TYR A 4 -8.24 10.13 6.21
N GLN A 5 -8.89 9.66 5.15
CA GLN A 5 -10.03 8.74 5.22
C GLN A 5 -9.60 7.27 5.40
N THR A 6 -8.35 6.95 5.05
CA THR A 6 -7.77 5.63 5.21
C THR A 6 -6.37 5.71 5.81
N SER A 7 -6.02 4.76 6.65
CA SER A 7 -4.70 4.64 7.27
C SER A 7 -4.05 3.32 6.84
N GLY A 8 -2.79 3.39 6.40
CA GLY A 8 -1.99 2.20 6.09
C GLY A 8 -1.44 1.47 7.32
N GLY A 9 -1.98 1.74 8.51
CA GLY A 9 -1.58 1.14 9.77
C GLY A 9 -2.53 1.54 10.90
N LEU A 10 -2.46 0.81 12.02
CA LEU A 10 -3.39 0.95 13.14
C LEU A 10 -3.04 2.08 14.11
N HIS A 11 -1.78 2.53 14.16
CA HIS A 11 -1.27 3.38 15.23
C HIS A 11 -0.67 4.72 14.78
N GLY A 12 -0.55 4.97 13.47
CA GLY A 12 0.03 6.23 12.94
C GLY A 12 1.53 6.42 13.24
N VAL A 13 2.24 5.38 13.67
CA VAL A 13 3.63 5.45 14.14
C VAL A 13 4.66 4.98 13.10
N GLY A 14 4.26 4.58 11.90
CA GLY A 14 5.16 3.98 10.91
C GLY A 14 6.41 4.81 10.62
N ALA A 15 6.25 6.10 10.34
CA ALA A 15 7.38 6.98 10.07
C ALA A 15 8.29 7.17 11.31
N SER A 16 7.70 7.24 12.50
CA SER A 16 8.45 7.36 13.75
C SER A 16 9.27 6.11 14.05
N VAL A 17 8.72 4.92 13.77
CA VAL A 17 9.44 3.65 13.93
C VAL A 17 10.60 3.55 12.93
N VAL A 18 10.40 3.91 11.66
CA VAL A 18 11.48 3.94 10.66
C VAL A 18 12.58 4.90 11.11
N ASN A 19 12.22 6.08 11.63
CA ASN A 19 13.19 7.03 12.16
C ASN A 19 13.98 6.45 13.34
N ALA A 20 13.30 5.86 14.32
CA ALA A 20 13.96 5.26 15.50
C ALA A 20 14.91 4.12 15.13
N LEU A 21 14.60 3.35 14.08
CA LEU A 21 15.40 2.22 13.60
C LEU A 21 16.45 2.59 12.54
N SER A 22 16.65 3.87 12.29
CA SER A 22 17.60 4.37 11.28
C SER A 22 18.77 5.09 11.92
N SER A 23 19.99 4.74 11.50
CA SER A 23 21.20 5.48 11.86
C SER A 23 21.21 6.90 11.26
N SER A 24 20.51 7.09 10.13
CA SER A 24 20.33 8.38 9.48
C SER A 24 18.96 8.42 8.80
N MET A 25 18.24 9.53 8.98
CA MET A 25 17.05 9.84 8.21
C MET A 25 17.09 11.31 7.81
N VAL A 26 16.75 11.60 6.56
CA VAL A 26 16.62 12.95 6.03
C VAL A 26 15.22 13.09 5.45
N VAL A 27 14.51 14.12 5.89
CA VAL A 27 13.19 14.47 5.39
C VAL A 27 13.28 15.83 4.70
N GLN A 28 12.90 15.89 3.42
CA GLN A 28 12.79 17.12 2.67
C GLN A 28 11.33 17.37 2.30
N VAL A 29 10.87 18.59 2.44
CA VAL A 29 9.51 19.01 2.10
C VAL A 29 9.55 20.22 1.18
N ALA A 30 9.03 20.04 -0.02
CA ALA A 30 8.80 21.14 -0.97
C ALA A 30 7.37 21.64 -0.81
N ARG A 31 7.22 22.85 -0.28
CA ARG A 31 5.92 23.50 -0.02
C ARG A 31 6.04 25.01 -0.18
N ASN A 32 5.01 25.65 -0.74
CA ASN A 32 4.94 27.10 -0.92
C ASN A 32 6.15 27.68 -1.67
N LYS A 33 6.66 26.95 -2.68
CA LYS A 33 7.85 27.29 -3.48
C LYS A 33 9.18 27.29 -2.68
N GLU A 34 9.18 26.73 -1.48
CA GLU A 34 10.33 26.62 -0.60
C GLU A 34 10.67 25.17 -0.34
N LEU A 35 11.96 24.87 -0.15
CA LEU A 35 12.46 23.54 0.20
C LEU A 35 13.01 23.56 1.62
N TYR A 36 12.44 22.72 2.46
CA TYR A 36 12.83 22.54 3.85
C TYR A 36 13.46 21.17 4.04
N GLU A 37 14.41 21.06 4.95
CA GLU A 37 15.07 19.81 5.34
C GLU A 37 15.15 19.68 6.85
N GLN A 38 15.01 18.46 7.33
CA GLN A 38 15.33 18.07 8.70
C GLN A 38 16.02 16.72 8.71
N ARG A 39 17.04 16.61 9.58
CA ARG A 39 17.87 15.41 9.72
C ARG A 39 17.66 14.78 11.09
N PHE A 40 17.71 13.46 11.10
CA PHE A 40 17.53 12.65 12.30
C PHE A 40 18.55 11.53 12.36
N SER A 41 18.82 11.06 13.57
CA SER A 41 19.57 9.83 13.83
C SER A 41 18.91 9.09 15.00
N ARG A 42 18.58 7.83 14.80
CA ARG A 42 17.99 6.95 15.83
C ARG A 42 16.79 7.59 16.53
N GLY A 43 15.92 8.24 15.79
CA GLY A 43 14.72 8.92 16.30
C GLY A 43 14.95 10.35 16.80
N ILE A 44 16.20 10.79 16.95
CA ILE A 44 16.55 12.10 17.53
C ILE A 44 16.79 13.09 16.41
N ALA A 45 16.17 14.28 16.48
CA ALA A 45 16.44 15.38 15.56
C ALA A 45 17.87 15.92 15.78
N LEU A 46 18.64 16.05 14.71
CA LEU A 46 20.02 16.56 14.74
C LEU A 46 20.11 18.09 14.68
N GLY A 47 18.99 18.75 14.54
CA GLY A 47 18.88 20.21 14.45
C GLY A 47 17.44 20.65 14.26
N ASN A 48 17.27 21.94 14.02
CA ASN A 48 15.96 22.52 13.69
C ASN A 48 15.61 22.25 12.23
N LEU A 49 14.35 22.45 11.87
CA LEU A 49 13.89 22.50 10.50
C LEU A 49 14.55 23.68 9.79
N GLU A 50 15.26 23.42 8.69
CA GLU A 50 16.01 24.41 7.93
C GLU A 50 15.39 24.63 6.56
N LYS A 51 15.32 25.87 6.12
CA LYS A 51 15.04 26.21 4.72
C LYS A 51 16.36 26.08 3.93
N ILE A 52 16.44 25.09 3.05
CA ILE A 52 17.67 24.80 2.29
C ILE A 52 17.65 25.37 0.85
N GLY A 53 16.53 25.93 0.42
CA GLY A 53 16.44 26.52 -0.93
C GLY A 53 15.03 26.84 -1.37
N ASN A 54 14.92 27.14 -2.67
CA ASN A 54 13.66 27.36 -3.35
C ASN A 54 13.23 26.12 -4.15
N ALA A 55 11.92 25.88 -4.28
CA ALA A 55 11.34 24.72 -4.95
C ALA A 55 10.14 25.15 -5.82
N SER A 56 10.36 26.09 -6.75
CA SER A 56 9.31 26.75 -7.52
C SER A 56 8.35 25.79 -8.25
N ASN A 57 8.89 24.63 -8.74
CA ASN A 57 8.13 23.63 -9.52
C ASN A 57 8.05 22.26 -8.80
N ARG A 58 8.31 22.22 -7.49
CA ARG A 58 8.25 20.98 -6.70
C ARG A 58 7.24 21.13 -5.58
N ARG A 59 6.50 20.06 -5.34
CA ARG A 59 5.61 19.90 -4.19
C ARG A 59 5.67 18.45 -3.73
N GLY A 60 5.73 18.24 -2.44
CA GLY A 60 5.70 16.90 -1.86
C GLY A 60 6.79 16.69 -0.83
N THR A 61 6.91 15.45 -0.39
CA THR A 61 7.86 15.02 0.64
C THR A 61 8.81 13.98 0.06
N TYR A 62 10.09 14.12 0.36
CA TYR A 62 11.14 13.17 0.06
C TYR A 62 11.73 12.67 1.37
N VAL A 63 11.83 11.35 1.52
CA VAL A 63 12.37 10.71 2.71
C VAL A 63 13.48 9.76 2.30
N THR A 64 14.66 9.95 2.87
CA THR A 64 15.79 9.02 2.74
C THR A 64 16.12 8.48 4.12
N PHE A 65 16.39 7.19 4.22
CA PHE A 65 16.82 6.61 5.48
C PHE A 65 17.81 5.47 5.28
N LEU A 66 18.65 5.28 6.27
CA LEU A 66 19.63 4.21 6.35
C LEU A 66 19.34 3.38 7.60
N PRO A 67 18.97 2.08 7.46
CA PRO A 67 18.76 1.21 8.61
C PRO A 67 19.99 1.16 9.51
N ASP A 68 19.76 1.12 10.84
CA ASP A 68 20.84 1.08 11.79
C ASP A 68 21.51 -0.30 11.79
N LYS A 69 22.80 -0.34 11.51
CA LYS A 69 23.60 -1.57 11.50
C LYS A 69 23.71 -2.24 12.87
N GLU A 70 23.60 -1.50 13.96
CA GLU A 70 23.61 -2.06 15.30
C GLU A 70 22.36 -2.90 15.57
N ILE A 71 21.22 -2.56 14.88
CA ILE A 71 19.95 -3.29 15.00
C ILE A 71 19.85 -4.37 13.93
N PHE A 72 20.18 -4.04 12.69
CA PHE A 72 19.93 -4.91 11.54
C PHE A 72 21.16 -5.68 11.06
N GLY A 73 22.36 -5.38 11.60
CA GLY A 73 23.60 -6.01 11.15
C GLY A 73 23.86 -5.75 9.67
N ASN A 74 24.18 -6.81 8.95
CA ASN A 74 24.43 -6.77 7.50
C ASN A 74 23.19 -7.13 6.66
N HIS A 75 21.99 -7.12 7.25
CA HIS A 75 20.76 -7.41 6.50
C HIS A 75 20.51 -6.34 5.45
N LYS A 76 20.15 -6.81 4.25
CA LYS A 76 19.80 -5.96 3.12
C LYS A 76 18.30 -5.99 2.87
N PHE A 77 17.79 -4.93 2.26
CA PHE A 77 16.43 -4.95 1.74
C PHE A 77 16.26 -6.07 0.72
N LYS A 78 15.11 -6.76 0.79
CA LYS A 78 14.71 -7.77 -0.19
C LYS A 78 13.83 -7.12 -1.25
N PRO A 79 14.32 -6.91 -2.50
CA PRO A 79 13.56 -6.24 -3.54
C PRO A 79 12.18 -6.85 -3.76
N SER A 80 12.09 -8.18 -3.82
CA SER A 80 10.85 -8.91 -4.06
C SER A 80 9.77 -8.62 -3.01
N ARG A 81 10.13 -8.45 -1.74
CA ARG A 81 9.19 -8.09 -0.67
C ARG A 81 8.68 -6.66 -0.82
N LEU A 82 9.60 -5.72 -1.07
CA LEU A 82 9.24 -4.31 -1.27
C LEU A 82 8.37 -4.15 -2.52
N PHE A 83 8.76 -4.78 -3.63
CA PHE A 83 8.03 -4.77 -4.87
C PHE A 83 6.58 -5.26 -4.72
N LYS A 84 6.38 -6.40 -4.07
CA LYS A 84 5.04 -6.93 -3.76
C LYS A 84 4.24 -5.97 -2.88
N SER A 85 4.88 -5.39 -1.86
CA SER A 85 4.24 -4.46 -0.93
C SER A 85 3.78 -3.18 -1.62
N ILE A 86 4.64 -2.53 -2.41
CA ILE A 86 4.28 -1.28 -3.10
C ILE A 86 3.23 -1.52 -4.18
N ARG A 87 3.31 -2.65 -4.91
CA ARG A 87 2.28 -3.02 -5.89
C ARG A 87 0.91 -3.16 -5.22
N SER A 88 0.85 -3.78 -4.04
CA SER A 88 -0.42 -3.89 -3.30
C SER A 88 -0.97 -2.51 -2.90
N LYS A 89 -0.12 -1.56 -2.52
CA LYS A 89 -0.57 -0.21 -2.22
C LYS A 89 -1.16 0.50 -3.44
N ALA A 90 -0.63 0.27 -4.64
CA ALA A 90 -1.15 0.90 -5.86
C ALA A 90 -2.59 0.47 -6.18
N TYR A 91 -2.96 -0.81 -5.99
CA TYR A 91 -4.35 -1.22 -6.24
C TYR A 91 -5.29 -1.03 -5.03
N LEU A 92 -4.76 -0.98 -3.81
CA LEU A 92 -5.56 -0.68 -2.62
C LEU A 92 -5.86 0.82 -2.47
N PHE A 93 -5.05 1.68 -3.11
CA PHE A 93 -5.27 3.11 -3.21
C PHE A 93 -5.47 3.49 -4.67
N SER A 94 -6.67 3.21 -5.20
CA SER A 94 -6.98 3.46 -6.61
C SER A 94 -6.65 4.89 -7.04
N GLY A 95 -6.05 5.02 -8.22
CA GLY A 95 -5.60 6.31 -8.76
C GLY A 95 -4.22 6.78 -8.31
N VAL A 96 -3.58 6.10 -7.35
CA VAL A 96 -2.18 6.39 -6.98
C VAL A 96 -1.25 5.72 -7.99
N GLU A 97 -0.31 6.49 -8.54
CA GLU A 97 0.81 5.97 -9.32
C GLU A 97 2.01 5.76 -8.41
N ILE A 98 2.58 4.56 -8.42
CA ILE A 98 3.79 4.23 -7.67
C ILE A 98 4.89 3.83 -8.65
N ARG A 99 6.02 4.52 -8.59
CA ARG A 99 7.22 4.23 -9.37
C ARG A 99 8.23 3.51 -8.51
N TRP A 100 8.64 2.34 -8.97
CA TRP A 100 9.66 1.51 -8.35
C TRP A 100 10.98 1.65 -9.07
N LYS A 101 12.06 1.82 -8.31
CA LYS A 101 13.44 1.68 -8.81
C LYS A 101 14.28 0.95 -7.78
N SER A 102 15.13 0.03 -8.23
CA SER A 102 16.02 -0.74 -7.37
C SER A 102 17.40 -0.87 -8.02
N GLU A 103 18.44 -0.57 -7.27
CA GLU A 103 19.82 -0.88 -7.64
C GLU A 103 20.20 -2.30 -7.19
N ILE A 104 19.45 -2.89 -6.25
CA ILE A 104 19.66 -4.27 -5.80
C ILE A 104 19.03 -5.20 -6.83
N ARG A 105 19.85 -6.08 -7.40
CA ARG A 105 19.42 -7.10 -8.37
C ARG A 105 19.34 -8.45 -7.68
N ASP A 106 18.19 -9.10 -7.72
CA ASP A 106 17.96 -10.47 -7.23
C ASP A 106 17.67 -11.46 -8.35
N GLY A 107 17.69 -11.03 -9.62
CA GLY A 107 17.44 -11.86 -10.80
C GLY A 107 15.96 -12.09 -11.10
N GLU A 108 15.07 -11.87 -10.17
CA GLU A 108 13.63 -12.14 -10.29
C GLU A 108 12.78 -10.86 -10.30
N THR A 109 13.19 -9.85 -9.53
CA THR A 109 12.43 -8.60 -9.38
C THR A 109 12.88 -7.59 -10.40
N PRO A 110 11.96 -6.95 -11.17
CA PRO A 110 12.30 -5.84 -12.04
C PRO A 110 13.03 -4.72 -11.29
N THR A 111 14.03 -4.13 -11.92
CA THR A 111 14.77 -2.98 -11.36
C THR A 111 14.04 -1.65 -11.54
N ASP A 112 13.10 -1.61 -12.47
CA ASP A 112 12.23 -0.44 -12.74
C ASP A 112 10.81 -0.92 -13.05
N ALA A 113 9.81 -0.28 -12.47
CA ALA A 113 8.40 -0.53 -12.77
C ALA A 113 7.51 0.64 -12.35
N THR A 114 6.38 0.78 -13.02
CA THR A 114 5.32 1.72 -12.64
C THR A 114 4.04 0.95 -12.40
N PHE A 115 3.42 1.20 -11.25
CA PHE A 115 2.13 0.63 -10.87
C PHE A 115 1.07 1.72 -10.86
N HIS A 116 0.02 1.53 -11.61
CA HIS A 116 -1.12 2.44 -11.65
C HIS A 116 -2.40 1.63 -11.92
N PHE A 117 -3.29 1.59 -10.95
CA PHE A 117 -4.55 0.83 -11.01
C PHE A 117 -5.73 1.78 -10.75
N PRO A 118 -6.18 2.57 -11.75
CA PRO A 118 -7.30 3.51 -11.57
C PRO A 118 -8.59 2.82 -11.14
N GLY A 119 -8.86 1.63 -11.66
CA GLY A 119 -9.99 0.77 -11.27
C GLY A 119 -9.72 -0.09 -10.03
N GLY A 120 -8.61 0.13 -9.33
CA GLY A 120 -8.30 -0.50 -8.04
C GLY A 120 -8.23 -2.03 -8.11
N LEU A 121 -9.04 -2.70 -7.28
CA LEU A 121 -9.06 -4.17 -7.19
C LEU A 121 -9.47 -4.84 -8.50
N SER A 122 -10.36 -4.22 -9.29
CA SER A 122 -10.79 -4.78 -10.58
C SER A 122 -9.64 -4.81 -11.60
N ASP A 123 -8.88 -3.74 -11.70
CA ASP A 123 -7.73 -3.67 -12.60
C ASP A 123 -6.66 -4.69 -12.20
N PHE A 124 -6.39 -4.78 -10.89
CA PHE A 124 -5.44 -5.76 -10.37
C PHE A 124 -5.89 -7.20 -10.66
N LEU A 125 -7.18 -7.50 -10.49
CA LEU A 125 -7.70 -8.84 -10.75
C LEU A 125 -7.65 -9.17 -12.25
N ASN A 126 -8.02 -8.23 -13.12
CA ASN A 126 -7.91 -8.38 -14.58
C ASN A 126 -6.46 -8.63 -15.02
N GLU A 127 -5.51 -7.88 -14.49
CA GLU A 127 -4.08 -8.11 -14.78
C GLU A 127 -3.62 -9.49 -14.29
N THR A 128 -4.07 -9.90 -13.11
CA THR A 128 -3.71 -11.21 -12.53
C THR A 128 -4.29 -12.36 -13.33
N LEU A 129 -5.49 -12.19 -13.89
CA LEU A 129 -6.19 -13.19 -14.71
C LEU A 129 -5.90 -13.06 -16.22
N ASN A 130 -4.96 -12.20 -16.61
CA ASN A 130 -4.61 -12.04 -18.03
C ASN A 130 -4.13 -13.39 -18.62
N GLY A 131 -4.79 -13.81 -19.72
CA GLY A 131 -4.55 -15.10 -20.33
C GLY A 131 -5.24 -16.30 -19.66
N VAL A 132 -5.99 -16.07 -18.57
CA VAL A 132 -6.81 -17.09 -17.91
C VAL A 132 -8.24 -17.00 -18.42
N SER A 133 -8.84 -18.14 -18.78
CA SER A 133 -10.27 -18.21 -19.14
C SER A 133 -11.13 -17.91 -17.92
N THR A 134 -12.13 -17.06 -18.08
CA THR A 134 -13.08 -16.67 -17.03
C THR A 134 -14.52 -16.87 -17.49
N TYR A 135 -15.44 -17.17 -16.57
CA TYR A 135 -16.88 -17.27 -16.86
C TYR A 135 -17.52 -15.90 -17.11
N ALA A 136 -16.99 -14.85 -16.51
CA ALA A 136 -17.44 -13.48 -16.72
C ALA A 136 -16.34 -12.64 -17.38
N ASN A 137 -16.70 -11.82 -18.38
CA ASN A 137 -15.76 -10.96 -19.09
C ASN A 137 -15.15 -9.87 -18.20
N HIS A 138 -15.87 -9.49 -17.14
CA HIS A 138 -15.45 -8.48 -16.17
C HIS A 138 -15.64 -9.00 -14.76
N PRO A 139 -14.76 -8.62 -13.82
CA PRO A 139 -14.94 -8.96 -12.41
C PRO A 139 -16.27 -8.44 -11.86
N PHE A 140 -16.92 -9.22 -11.02
CA PHE A 140 -17.93 -8.73 -10.12
C PHE A 140 -17.23 -7.92 -9.02
N ALA A 141 -17.36 -6.61 -9.08
CA ALA A 141 -16.66 -5.70 -8.19
C ALA A 141 -17.61 -4.65 -7.63
N GLY A 142 -17.26 -4.12 -6.48
CA GLY A 142 -18.03 -3.07 -5.85
C GLY A 142 -17.40 -2.56 -4.58
N SER A 143 -18.08 -1.57 -4.00
CA SER A 143 -17.73 -1.01 -2.70
C SER A 143 -19.00 -0.62 -1.94
N VAL A 144 -18.95 -0.74 -0.62
CA VAL A 144 -20.03 -0.31 0.28
C VAL A 144 -19.40 0.46 1.44
N ASP A 145 -19.91 1.66 1.66
CA ASP A 145 -19.58 2.45 2.84
C ASP A 145 -20.57 2.13 3.97
N PHE A 146 -20.04 1.84 5.16
CA PHE A 146 -20.84 1.70 6.37
C PHE A 146 -20.98 3.09 7.01
N ASN A 147 -22.20 3.48 7.27
CA ASN A 147 -22.50 4.68 8.03
C ASN A 147 -22.81 4.32 9.49
N GLU A 148 -23.18 5.32 10.28
CA GLU A 148 -23.47 5.25 11.72
C GLU A 148 -24.46 4.16 12.15
N LYS A 149 -25.25 3.57 11.23
CA LYS A 149 -26.15 2.44 11.50
C LYS A 149 -25.42 1.19 12.05
N PHE A 150 -24.12 1.05 11.77
CA PHE A 150 -23.33 -0.11 12.20
C PHE A 150 -22.37 0.21 13.36
N GLN A 151 -22.53 1.36 14.03
CA GLN A 151 -21.71 1.82 15.16
C GLN A 151 -20.22 2.06 14.85
N ILE A 152 -19.72 1.60 13.69
CA ILE A 152 -18.34 1.74 13.27
C ILE A 152 -18.33 2.18 11.80
N PRO A 153 -17.90 3.39 11.47
CA PRO A 153 -17.75 3.82 10.09
C PRO A 153 -16.64 3.00 9.42
N GLY A 154 -16.90 2.55 8.21
CA GLY A 154 -15.95 1.74 7.45
C GLY A 154 -16.36 1.60 6.00
N LYS A 155 -15.48 0.99 5.20
CA LYS A 155 -15.70 0.70 3.78
C LYS A 155 -15.26 -0.73 3.49
N VAL A 156 -16.05 -1.44 2.69
CA VAL A 156 -15.65 -2.71 2.09
C VAL A 156 -15.57 -2.54 0.58
N GLU A 157 -14.49 -3.04 0.01
CA GLU A 157 -14.29 -3.11 -1.44
C GLU A 157 -13.95 -4.54 -1.83
N TRP A 158 -14.45 -4.98 -2.98
CA TRP A 158 -14.21 -6.32 -3.48
C TRP A 158 -14.09 -6.34 -5.01
N ALA A 159 -13.37 -7.35 -5.50
CA ALA A 159 -13.39 -7.79 -6.89
C ALA A 159 -13.28 -9.31 -6.91
N ILE A 160 -14.16 -9.98 -7.65
CA ILE A 160 -14.19 -11.44 -7.78
C ILE A 160 -14.44 -11.83 -9.23
N ASN A 161 -13.83 -12.90 -9.67
CA ASN A 161 -14.15 -13.54 -10.93
C ASN A 161 -14.08 -15.07 -10.77
N TRP A 162 -14.70 -15.79 -11.66
CA TRP A 162 -14.77 -17.24 -11.65
C TRP A 162 -14.01 -17.79 -12.85
N THR A 163 -13.21 -18.82 -12.62
CA THR A 163 -12.44 -19.52 -13.65
C THR A 163 -12.86 -20.99 -13.73
N PRO A 164 -12.66 -21.67 -14.87
CA PRO A 164 -12.88 -23.11 -14.97
C PRO A 164 -11.89 -23.94 -14.14
N SER A 165 -10.75 -23.36 -13.78
CA SER A 165 -9.75 -24.01 -12.92
C SER A 165 -10.31 -24.21 -11.52
N ARG A 166 -9.92 -25.35 -10.90
CA ARG A 166 -10.20 -25.59 -9.47
C ARG A 166 -9.25 -24.85 -8.55
N ASP A 167 -8.12 -24.39 -9.08
CA ASP A 167 -7.14 -23.61 -8.33
C ASP A 167 -7.56 -22.14 -8.33
N GLY A 168 -7.97 -21.67 -7.16
CA GLY A 168 -8.32 -20.30 -6.91
C GLY A 168 -7.30 -19.61 -6.00
N PHE A 169 -7.38 -18.31 -5.89
CA PHE A 169 -6.67 -17.54 -4.87
C PHE A 169 -7.61 -16.54 -4.19
N VAL A 170 -7.28 -16.21 -2.95
CA VAL A 170 -7.91 -15.15 -2.20
C VAL A 170 -6.83 -14.22 -1.69
N LYS A 171 -7.08 -12.93 -1.79
CA LYS A 171 -6.24 -11.90 -1.15
C LYS A 171 -7.16 -10.98 -0.38
N SER A 172 -7.03 -10.99 0.93
CA SER A 172 -7.81 -10.14 1.82
C SER A 172 -6.92 -9.17 2.58
N TYR A 173 -7.48 -8.04 2.95
CA TYR A 173 -6.79 -6.92 3.59
C TYR A 173 -7.70 -6.28 4.62
N CYS A 174 -7.09 -5.81 5.70
CA CYS A 174 -7.75 -4.94 6.68
C CYS A 174 -6.93 -3.64 6.78
N ASN A 175 -7.55 -2.49 6.51
CA ASN A 175 -6.86 -1.19 6.46
C ASN A 175 -5.57 -1.25 5.63
N THR A 176 -5.63 -1.89 4.45
CA THR A 176 -4.51 -2.08 3.52
C THR A 176 -3.36 -2.98 4.01
N VAL A 177 -3.51 -3.63 5.17
CA VAL A 177 -2.59 -4.64 5.67
C VAL A 177 -3.08 -6.01 5.21
N PRO A 178 -2.23 -6.84 4.55
CA PRO A 178 -2.61 -8.18 4.14
C PRO A 178 -3.01 -9.05 5.33
N THR A 179 -4.06 -9.85 5.15
CA THR A 179 -4.55 -10.82 6.13
C THR A 179 -4.44 -12.24 5.57
N PRO A 180 -3.22 -12.82 5.51
CA PRO A 180 -2.99 -14.12 4.86
C PRO A 180 -3.75 -15.27 5.52
N GLU A 181 -4.05 -15.15 6.80
CA GLU A 181 -4.85 -16.13 7.56
C GLU A 181 -6.37 -15.87 7.46
N GLY A 182 -6.78 -14.94 6.59
CA GLY A 182 -8.17 -14.52 6.47
C GLY A 182 -8.64 -13.65 7.64
N GLY A 183 -9.93 -13.79 7.98
CA GLY A 183 -10.56 -13.06 9.07
C GLY A 183 -12.07 -12.98 8.93
N THR A 184 -12.73 -12.35 9.91
CA THR A 184 -14.21 -12.20 9.93
C THR A 184 -14.75 -11.42 8.73
N HIS A 185 -13.98 -10.46 8.21
CA HIS A 185 -14.32 -9.70 7.00
C HIS A 185 -14.38 -10.60 5.76
N GLU A 186 -13.43 -11.54 5.63
CA GLU A 186 -13.41 -12.51 4.53
C GLU A 186 -14.54 -13.54 4.67
N SER A 187 -14.67 -14.12 5.86
CA SER A 187 -15.74 -15.10 6.14
C SER A 187 -17.13 -14.50 5.95
N GLY A 188 -17.34 -13.24 6.38
CA GLY A 188 -18.58 -12.51 6.19
C GLY A 188 -18.89 -12.24 4.72
N PHE A 189 -17.87 -11.89 3.92
CA PHE A 189 -18.02 -11.69 2.49
C PHE A 189 -18.45 -12.99 1.78
N TRP A 190 -17.78 -14.12 2.06
CA TRP A 190 -18.13 -15.41 1.48
C TRP A 190 -19.54 -15.86 1.88
N ALA A 191 -19.94 -15.65 3.12
CA ALA A 191 -21.29 -15.94 3.58
C ALA A 191 -22.34 -15.11 2.82
N ALA A 192 -22.06 -13.83 2.56
CA ALA A 192 -22.94 -12.96 1.80
C ALA A 192 -23.07 -13.40 0.34
N ILE A 193 -21.97 -13.72 -0.34
CA ILE A 193 -21.96 -14.25 -1.71
C ILE A 193 -22.76 -15.54 -1.80
N LEU A 194 -22.50 -16.51 -0.91
CA LEU A 194 -23.19 -17.79 -0.90
C LEU A 194 -24.70 -17.62 -0.67
N LYS A 195 -25.09 -16.73 0.25
CA LYS A 195 -26.49 -16.42 0.50
C LYS A 195 -27.15 -15.81 -0.73
N SER A 196 -26.50 -14.86 -1.39
CA SER A 196 -27.04 -14.20 -2.59
C SER A 196 -27.25 -15.18 -3.74
N ILE A 197 -26.29 -16.09 -3.99
CA ILE A 197 -26.40 -17.10 -5.04
C ILE A 197 -27.55 -18.10 -4.75
N LYS A 198 -27.77 -18.46 -3.46
CA LYS A 198 -28.87 -19.38 -3.08
C LYS A 198 -30.25 -18.76 -3.13
N THR A 199 -30.34 -17.45 -3.10
CA THR A 199 -31.63 -16.71 -3.06
C THR A 199 -32.06 -16.28 -4.47
N PHE A 200 -31.18 -16.33 -5.44
CA PHE A 200 -31.41 -16.05 -6.87
C PHE A 200 -31.93 -17.32 -7.56
#